data_4a6df8e489904f7439372db867e6d42d
#
_entry.id   4a6df8e489904f7439372db867e6d42d
#
_cell.length_a   1.000
_cell.length_b   1.000
_cell.length_c   1.000
_cell.angle_alpha   90.00
_cell.angle_beta   90.00
_cell.angle_gamma   90.00
#
_symmetry.space_group_name_H-M   'P 1'
#
loop_
_entity.id
_entity.type
_entity.pdbx_description
1 polymer ?
#
loop_
_entity_poly.entity_id
_entity_poly.type
_entity_poly.pdbx_seq_one_letter_code
_entity_poly.pdbx_strand_id
1 'polypeptide(L)'
;MIDLSFINSPVHQNLINKIYDEMIKDDEVIGILIQGSVARGENYQSSDLDIFVLLKDDLKRTFSSEYRRGILVEYKYSNFESALKKCETQPSALYNFLDAIILFDKKGTLKYLESLVITLFKQYKTPKSEMQSIAYWLESSLIKIIAAEEAKDVVKACFVLSTTSWKILEGIWAVNNRPMPPIGSVLYYLRFLDKIPDKEITSMFIGNEKDRIESAKIIIGWTIDCLKKQSSS
;
A
#
# COMPACT_ATOMS: atom_id res chain seq x y z
N MET A 1 -23.43 -17.05 9.76
CA MET A 1 -23.51 -15.75 9.04
C MET A 1 -22.25 -14.97 9.41
N ILE A 2 -21.53 -14.46 8.42
CA ILE A 2 -20.30 -13.68 8.67
C ILE A 2 -20.72 -12.32 9.20
N ASP A 3 -20.03 -11.82 10.22
CA ASP A 3 -20.22 -10.44 10.66
C ASP A 3 -19.55 -9.48 9.68
N LEU A 4 -20.34 -8.74 8.93
CA LEU A 4 -19.93 -7.73 7.95
C LEU A 4 -20.36 -6.32 8.37
N SER A 5 -20.69 -6.11 9.63
CA SER A 5 -21.19 -4.83 10.17
C SER A 5 -20.19 -3.66 10.00
N PHE A 6 -18.90 -3.97 9.89
CA PHE A 6 -17.83 -3.00 9.65
C PHE A 6 -17.82 -2.44 8.20
N ILE A 7 -18.52 -3.07 7.26
CA ILE A 7 -18.62 -2.62 5.87
C ILE A 7 -19.85 -1.70 5.73
N ASN A 8 -19.63 -0.43 5.45
CA ASN A 8 -20.69 0.58 5.36
C ASN A 8 -21.58 0.46 4.10
N SER A 9 -21.22 -0.40 3.14
CA SER A 9 -21.91 -0.57 1.86
C SER A 9 -22.75 -1.84 1.80
N PRO A 10 -24.09 -1.76 1.83
CA PRO A 10 -24.96 -2.94 1.72
C PRO A 10 -24.75 -3.75 0.44
N VAL A 11 -24.33 -3.09 -0.66
CA VAL A 11 -24.02 -3.77 -1.93
C VAL A 11 -22.83 -4.71 -1.75
N HIS A 12 -21.74 -4.22 -1.11
CA HIS A 12 -20.56 -5.03 -0.82
C HIS A 12 -20.88 -6.16 0.17
N GLN A 13 -21.63 -5.88 1.25
CA GLN A 13 -22.05 -6.93 2.20
C GLN A 13 -22.79 -8.07 1.50
N ASN A 14 -23.78 -7.73 0.66
CA ASN A 14 -24.56 -8.73 -0.09
C ASN A 14 -23.68 -9.51 -1.10
N LEU A 15 -22.73 -8.83 -1.72
CA LEU A 15 -21.84 -9.44 -2.70
C LEU A 15 -20.88 -10.43 -2.04
N ILE A 16 -20.28 -10.01 -0.91
CA ILE A 16 -19.38 -10.85 -0.12
C ILE A 16 -20.07 -12.12 0.36
N ASN A 17 -21.29 -12.02 0.91
CA ASN A 17 -22.05 -13.19 1.34
C ASN A 17 -22.26 -14.18 0.19
N LYS A 18 -22.63 -13.70 -1.01
CA LYS A 18 -22.81 -14.56 -2.19
C LYS A 18 -21.53 -15.24 -2.63
N ILE A 19 -20.43 -14.46 -2.72
CA ILE A 19 -19.12 -14.98 -3.09
C ILE A 19 -18.66 -16.04 -2.08
N TYR A 20 -18.84 -15.76 -0.79
CA TYR A 20 -18.55 -16.73 0.26
C TYR A 20 -19.31 -18.04 0.05
N ASP A 21 -20.65 -17.99 -0.12
CA ASP A 21 -21.49 -19.18 -0.30
C ASP A 21 -21.16 -19.97 -1.57
N GLU A 22 -20.64 -19.29 -2.60
CA GLU A 22 -20.15 -19.93 -3.83
C GLU A 22 -18.81 -20.62 -3.60
N MET A 23 -17.85 -19.92 -2.98
CA MET A 23 -16.46 -20.37 -2.86
C MET A 23 -16.26 -21.47 -1.83
N ILE A 24 -17.01 -21.51 -0.74
CA ILE A 24 -16.87 -22.57 0.27
C ILE A 24 -17.30 -23.96 -0.24
N LYS A 25 -17.98 -24.03 -1.40
CA LYS A 25 -18.36 -25.28 -2.07
C LYS A 25 -17.23 -25.88 -2.90
N ASP A 26 -16.19 -25.10 -3.17
CA ASP A 26 -15.01 -25.55 -3.91
C ASP A 26 -14.04 -26.21 -2.91
N ASP A 27 -13.83 -27.51 -3.05
CA ASP A 27 -12.97 -28.28 -2.16
C ASP A 27 -11.48 -27.88 -2.22
N GLU A 28 -11.05 -27.19 -3.27
CA GLU A 28 -9.70 -26.63 -3.38
C GLU A 28 -9.50 -25.39 -2.52
N VAL A 29 -10.58 -24.68 -2.17
CA VAL A 29 -10.53 -23.47 -1.35
C VAL A 29 -10.38 -23.85 0.12
N ILE A 30 -9.31 -23.38 0.75
CA ILE A 30 -9.02 -23.59 2.18
C ILE A 30 -9.03 -22.30 2.99
N GLY A 31 -9.07 -21.14 2.32
CA GLY A 31 -9.18 -19.85 2.98
C GLY A 31 -9.70 -18.76 2.04
N ILE A 32 -10.43 -17.82 2.61
CA ILE A 32 -10.96 -16.64 1.90
C ILE A 32 -10.76 -15.43 2.82
N LEU A 33 -10.22 -14.36 2.27
CA LEU A 33 -10.16 -13.08 2.97
C LEU A 33 -10.47 -11.91 2.03
N ILE A 34 -10.96 -10.82 2.63
CA ILE A 34 -11.14 -9.54 1.94
C ILE A 34 -9.88 -8.71 2.16
N GLN A 35 -9.45 -8.00 1.14
CA GLN A 35 -8.33 -7.06 1.17
C GLN A 35 -8.79 -5.66 0.73
N GLY A 36 -7.87 -4.72 0.68
CA GLY A 36 -8.10 -3.41 0.08
C GLY A 36 -8.99 -2.47 0.88
N SER A 37 -9.61 -1.52 0.18
CA SER A 37 -10.40 -0.44 0.80
C SER A 37 -11.63 -0.95 1.53
N VAL A 38 -12.26 -2.02 1.06
CA VAL A 38 -13.42 -2.64 1.71
C VAL A 38 -13.05 -3.23 3.06
N ALA A 39 -11.91 -3.92 3.13
CA ALA A 39 -11.42 -4.48 4.40
C ALA A 39 -11.08 -3.38 5.43
N ARG A 40 -10.55 -2.25 4.97
CA ARG A 40 -10.21 -1.09 5.81
C ARG A 40 -11.39 -0.19 6.19
N GLY A 41 -12.58 -0.43 5.64
CA GLY A 41 -13.75 0.45 5.84
C GLY A 41 -13.63 1.80 5.15
N GLU A 42 -12.75 1.94 4.15
CA GLU A 42 -12.53 3.18 3.37
C GLU A 42 -13.23 3.17 2.01
N ASN A 43 -14.06 2.15 1.76
CA ASN A 43 -14.70 1.97 0.48
C ASN A 43 -15.83 2.98 0.23
N TYR A 44 -15.91 3.44 -1.02
CA TYR A 44 -17.08 4.09 -1.61
C TYR A 44 -18.05 3.03 -2.16
N GLN A 45 -19.24 3.47 -2.57
CA GLN A 45 -20.23 2.55 -3.16
C GLN A 45 -19.74 1.89 -4.47
N SER A 46 -18.87 2.57 -5.21
CA SER A 46 -18.28 2.10 -6.47
C SER A 46 -16.90 1.47 -6.31
N SER A 47 -16.39 1.33 -5.10
CA SER A 47 -15.09 0.70 -4.87
C SER A 47 -15.10 -0.73 -5.38
N ASP A 48 -13.96 -1.19 -5.90
CA ASP A 48 -13.71 -2.59 -6.22
C ASP A 48 -13.70 -3.45 -4.95
N LEU A 49 -13.85 -4.75 -5.13
CA LEU A 49 -13.82 -5.74 -4.06
C LEU A 49 -12.67 -6.71 -4.31
N ASP A 50 -11.63 -6.60 -3.50
CA ASP A 50 -10.47 -7.47 -3.52
C ASP A 50 -10.70 -8.73 -2.66
N ILE A 51 -10.73 -9.89 -3.28
CA ILE A 51 -10.84 -11.20 -2.62
C ILE A 51 -9.55 -11.96 -2.81
N PHE A 52 -8.93 -12.38 -1.72
CA PHE A 52 -7.83 -13.32 -1.75
C PHE A 52 -8.35 -14.71 -1.39
N VAL A 53 -8.00 -15.68 -2.22
CA VAL A 53 -8.43 -17.09 -2.08
C VAL A 53 -7.21 -17.97 -1.89
N LEU A 54 -7.12 -18.59 -0.73
CA LEU A 54 -6.09 -19.57 -0.43
C LEU A 54 -6.53 -20.94 -0.91
N LEU A 55 -5.75 -21.53 -1.81
CA LEU A 55 -5.95 -22.87 -2.36
C LEU A 55 -5.07 -23.90 -1.64
N LYS A 56 -5.42 -25.19 -1.73
CA LYS A 56 -4.66 -26.28 -1.12
C LYS A 56 -3.21 -26.28 -1.61
N ASP A 57 -2.93 -26.77 -2.79
CA ASP A 57 -1.54 -26.98 -3.20
C ASP A 57 -1.21 -26.53 -4.62
N ASP A 58 -2.06 -26.76 -5.61
CA ASP A 58 -1.68 -26.55 -7.01
C ASP A 58 -2.32 -25.31 -7.63
N LEU A 59 -1.46 -24.42 -8.16
CA LEU A 59 -1.87 -23.12 -8.66
C LEU A 59 -2.32 -23.18 -10.12
N LYS A 60 -3.48 -23.77 -10.38
CA LYS A 60 -4.14 -23.65 -11.69
C LYS A 60 -4.81 -22.29 -11.90
N ARG A 61 -5.10 -21.59 -10.82
CA ARG A 61 -5.73 -20.27 -10.79
C ARG A 61 -4.80 -19.26 -10.14
N THR A 62 -4.58 -18.10 -10.75
CA THR A 62 -3.72 -17.03 -10.19
C THR A 62 -4.47 -15.72 -10.00
N PHE A 63 -5.28 -15.34 -10.98
CA PHE A 63 -6.06 -14.12 -10.96
C PHE A 63 -7.29 -14.26 -11.86
N SER A 64 -8.39 -13.68 -11.43
CA SER A 64 -9.56 -13.42 -12.27
C SER A 64 -10.27 -12.17 -11.81
N SER A 65 -11.03 -11.54 -12.70
CA SER A 65 -11.88 -10.39 -12.36
C SER A 65 -13.18 -10.45 -13.14
N GLU A 66 -14.24 -9.91 -12.54
CA GLU A 66 -15.55 -9.82 -13.14
C GLU A 66 -16.35 -8.64 -12.58
N TYR A 67 -17.34 -8.17 -13.33
CA TYR A 67 -18.30 -7.21 -12.80
C TYR A 67 -19.50 -7.95 -12.21
N ARG A 68 -19.77 -7.71 -10.92
CA ARG A 68 -20.98 -8.20 -10.23
C ARG A 68 -21.77 -7.02 -9.69
N ARG A 69 -22.99 -6.82 -10.19
CA ARG A 69 -23.87 -5.70 -9.78
C ARG A 69 -23.22 -4.31 -9.91
N GLY A 70 -22.39 -4.13 -10.95
CA GLY A 70 -21.68 -2.88 -11.19
C GLY A 70 -20.39 -2.69 -10.37
N ILE A 71 -20.04 -3.62 -9.49
CA ILE A 71 -18.79 -3.63 -8.73
C ILE A 71 -17.77 -4.53 -9.45
N LEU A 72 -16.56 -4.04 -9.65
CA LEU A 72 -15.43 -4.86 -10.09
C LEU A 72 -14.99 -5.75 -8.91
N VAL A 73 -15.03 -7.06 -9.12
CA VAL A 73 -14.52 -8.03 -8.14
C VAL A 73 -13.24 -8.63 -8.68
N GLU A 74 -12.17 -8.54 -7.91
CA GLU A 74 -10.88 -9.13 -8.22
C GLU A 74 -10.61 -10.32 -7.30
N TYR A 75 -10.29 -11.47 -7.90
CA TYR A 75 -9.92 -12.68 -7.18
C TYR A 75 -8.44 -12.95 -7.38
N LYS A 76 -7.69 -12.97 -6.28
CA LYS A 76 -6.26 -13.28 -6.24
C LYS A 76 -6.09 -14.67 -5.59
N TYR A 77 -5.72 -15.66 -6.39
CA TYR A 77 -5.53 -17.02 -5.91
C TYR A 77 -4.07 -17.29 -5.59
N SER A 78 -3.82 -18.00 -4.50
CA SER A 78 -2.47 -18.41 -4.11
C SER A 78 -2.54 -19.67 -3.23
N ASN A 79 -1.45 -20.41 -3.15
CA ASN A 79 -1.23 -21.34 -2.04
C ASN A 79 -0.42 -20.65 -0.93
N PHE A 80 -0.26 -21.32 0.21
CA PHE A 80 0.44 -20.77 1.37
C PHE A 80 1.89 -20.39 1.06
N GLU A 81 2.66 -21.29 0.44
CA GLU A 81 4.09 -21.07 0.14
C GLU A 81 4.29 -19.89 -0.80
N SER A 82 3.49 -19.79 -1.86
CA SER A 82 3.56 -18.69 -2.82
C SER A 82 3.17 -17.35 -2.20
N ALA A 83 2.16 -17.33 -1.34
CA ALA A 83 1.74 -16.13 -0.63
C ALA A 83 2.83 -15.64 0.34
N LEU A 84 3.41 -16.56 1.13
CA LEU A 84 4.50 -16.24 2.06
C LEU A 84 5.74 -15.76 1.30
N LYS A 85 6.18 -16.48 0.27
CA LYS A 85 7.31 -16.10 -0.58
C LYS A 85 7.14 -14.71 -1.20
N LYS A 86 5.91 -14.38 -1.63
CA LYS A 86 5.61 -13.04 -2.14
C LYS A 86 5.80 -11.97 -1.06
N CYS A 87 5.36 -12.23 0.17
CA CYS A 87 5.55 -11.30 1.29
C CYS A 87 7.05 -11.13 1.66
N GLU A 88 7.85 -12.19 1.57
CA GLU A 88 9.29 -12.15 1.83
C GLU A 88 10.08 -11.38 0.76
N THR A 89 9.69 -11.54 -0.52
CA THR A 89 10.42 -10.97 -1.66
C THR A 89 9.91 -9.60 -2.11
N GLN A 90 8.66 -9.27 -1.77
CA GLN A 90 7.98 -8.01 -2.12
C GLN A 90 7.36 -7.40 -0.86
N PRO A 91 8.12 -6.63 -0.07
CA PRO A 91 7.65 -6.13 1.22
C PRO A 91 6.35 -5.30 1.18
N SER A 92 6.04 -4.66 0.03
CA SER A 92 4.75 -3.98 -0.17
C SER A 92 3.55 -4.94 -0.11
N ALA A 93 3.75 -6.23 -0.42
CA ALA A 93 2.68 -7.23 -0.35
C ALA A 93 2.23 -7.55 1.09
N LEU A 94 3.05 -7.23 2.10
CA LEU A 94 2.69 -7.39 3.51
C LEU A 94 1.39 -6.65 3.85
N TYR A 95 1.22 -5.46 3.29
CA TYR A 95 0.03 -4.63 3.54
C TYR A 95 -1.29 -5.29 3.11
N ASN A 96 -1.25 -6.20 2.13
CA ASN A 96 -2.44 -6.92 1.70
C ASN A 96 -3.02 -7.84 2.77
N PHE A 97 -2.21 -8.20 3.77
CA PHE A 97 -2.62 -9.10 4.86
C PHE A 97 -2.78 -8.39 6.20
N LEU A 98 -2.17 -7.21 6.39
CA LEU A 98 -2.22 -6.49 7.67
C LEU A 98 -3.64 -6.02 8.04
N ASP A 99 -4.43 -5.61 7.03
CA ASP A 99 -5.81 -5.14 7.22
C ASP A 99 -6.83 -6.15 6.68
N ALA A 100 -6.37 -7.33 6.26
CA ALA A 100 -7.25 -8.31 5.66
C ALA A 100 -8.25 -8.87 6.68
N ILE A 101 -9.46 -9.15 6.21
CA ILE A 101 -10.50 -9.73 7.02
C ILE A 101 -10.74 -11.17 6.57
N ILE A 102 -10.46 -12.11 7.45
CA ILE A 102 -10.62 -13.53 7.17
C ILE A 102 -12.12 -13.89 7.24
N LEU A 103 -12.67 -14.32 6.10
CA LEU A 103 -14.04 -14.80 5.99
C LEU A 103 -14.13 -16.31 6.25
N PHE A 104 -13.14 -17.06 5.78
CA PHE A 104 -13.07 -18.51 5.89
C PHE A 104 -11.63 -18.96 6.05
N ASP A 105 -11.39 -19.87 6.99
CA ASP A 105 -10.07 -20.47 7.24
C ASP A 105 -10.23 -21.90 7.78
N LYS A 106 -10.18 -22.86 6.87
CA LYS A 106 -10.52 -24.26 7.16
C LYS A 106 -9.60 -24.93 8.18
N LYS A 107 -8.34 -24.48 8.25
CA LYS A 107 -7.28 -25.13 9.09
C LYS A 107 -6.46 -24.12 9.90
N GLY A 108 -6.87 -22.87 9.99
CA GLY A 108 -6.07 -21.82 10.62
C GLY A 108 -4.86 -21.35 9.81
N THR A 109 -4.80 -21.73 8.52
CA THR A 109 -3.65 -21.46 7.65
C THR A 109 -3.53 -19.96 7.33
N LEU A 110 -4.66 -19.27 7.14
CA LEU A 110 -4.66 -17.81 6.94
C LEU A 110 -4.25 -17.06 8.21
N LYS A 111 -4.72 -17.49 9.38
CA LYS A 111 -4.30 -16.90 10.67
C LYS A 111 -2.80 -17.11 10.92
N TYR A 112 -2.27 -18.27 10.52
CA TYR A 112 -0.84 -18.53 10.60
C TYR A 112 -0.06 -17.62 9.64
N LEU A 113 -0.50 -17.48 8.38
CA LEU A 113 0.10 -16.56 7.40
C LEU A 113 0.08 -15.11 7.93
N GLU A 114 -1.03 -14.64 8.47
CA GLU A 114 -1.16 -13.32 9.09
C GLU A 114 -0.12 -13.10 10.20
N SER A 115 0.09 -14.09 11.08
CA SER A 115 1.08 -14.00 12.15
C SER A 115 2.51 -13.87 11.63
N LEU A 116 2.85 -14.57 10.55
CA LEU A 116 4.14 -14.46 9.87
C LEU A 116 4.30 -13.09 9.20
N VAL A 117 3.27 -12.61 8.53
CA VAL A 117 3.25 -11.29 7.90
C VAL A 117 3.47 -10.17 8.92
N ILE A 118 2.80 -10.23 10.07
CA ILE A 118 3.00 -9.28 11.17
C ILE A 118 4.46 -9.31 11.67
N THR A 119 5.04 -10.50 11.75
CA THR A 119 6.44 -10.66 12.17
C THR A 119 7.41 -10.06 11.14
N LEU A 120 7.24 -10.38 9.86
CA LEU A 120 8.03 -9.80 8.77
C LEU A 120 7.92 -8.27 8.73
N PHE A 121 6.71 -7.74 8.89
CA PHE A 121 6.48 -6.30 8.91
C PHE A 121 7.19 -5.59 10.08
N LYS A 122 7.14 -6.17 11.27
CA LYS A 122 7.82 -5.63 12.46
C LYS A 122 9.35 -5.68 12.33
N GLN A 123 9.87 -6.69 11.66
CA GLN A 123 11.32 -6.89 11.47
C GLN A 123 11.87 -6.12 10.26
N TYR A 124 11.00 -5.59 9.40
CA TYR A 124 11.45 -4.89 8.20
C TYR A 124 12.36 -3.71 8.53
N LYS A 125 13.44 -3.63 7.78
CA LYS A 125 14.36 -2.49 7.77
C LYS A 125 14.65 -2.12 6.33
N THR A 126 14.58 -0.83 6.03
CA THR A 126 14.96 -0.34 4.71
C THR A 126 16.44 -0.61 4.48
N PRO A 127 16.83 -1.29 3.38
CA PRO A 127 18.23 -1.54 3.06
C PRO A 127 19.04 -0.23 2.93
N LYS A 128 20.28 -0.21 3.43
CA LYS A 128 21.16 0.97 3.32
C LYS A 128 21.34 1.42 1.86
N SER A 129 21.50 0.50 0.92
CA SER A 129 21.60 0.80 -0.51
C SER A 129 20.36 1.48 -1.08
N GLU A 130 19.17 1.09 -0.61
CA GLU A 130 17.90 1.70 -1.00
C GLU A 130 17.80 3.13 -0.42
N MET A 131 18.14 3.33 0.85
CA MET A 131 18.20 4.67 1.48
C MET A 131 19.12 5.62 0.70
N GLN A 132 20.32 5.14 0.31
CA GLN A 132 21.28 5.91 -0.48
C GLN A 132 20.74 6.24 -1.88
N SER A 133 20.10 5.28 -2.54
CA SER A 133 19.48 5.49 -3.85
C SER A 133 18.36 6.52 -3.79
N ILE A 134 17.47 6.43 -2.79
CA ILE A 134 16.39 7.40 -2.60
C ILE A 134 16.96 8.80 -2.34
N ALA A 135 17.93 8.93 -1.45
CA ALA A 135 18.57 10.20 -1.15
C ALA A 135 19.17 10.85 -2.40
N TYR A 136 19.91 10.09 -3.21
CA TYR A 136 20.48 10.56 -4.48
C TYR A 136 19.41 11.08 -5.45
N TRP A 137 18.32 10.33 -5.63
CA TRP A 137 17.24 10.74 -6.54
C TRP A 137 16.52 12.01 -6.04
N LEU A 138 16.33 12.14 -4.73
CA LEU A 138 15.74 13.32 -4.13
C LEU A 138 16.66 14.55 -4.27
N GLU A 139 17.97 14.39 -4.06
CA GLU A 139 18.95 15.47 -4.30
C GLU A 139 18.91 15.96 -5.74
N SER A 140 18.94 15.04 -6.71
CA SER A 140 18.86 15.36 -8.13
C SER A 140 17.58 16.10 -8.49
N SER A 141 16.45 15.70 -7.89
CA SER A 141 15.16 16.38 -8.11
C SER A 141 15.11 17.74 -7.47
N LEU A 142 15.67 17.91 -6.27
CA LEU A 142 15.74 19.19 -5.56
C LEU A 142 16.53 20.22 -6.38
N ILE A 143 17.69 19.85 -6.92
CA ILE A 143 18.51 20.70 -7.79
C ILE A 143 17.69 21.17 -9.01
N LYS A 144 16.93 20.28 -9.63
CA LYS A 144 16.09 20.61 -10.80
C LYS A 144 14.94 21.54 -10.45
N ILE A 145 14.32 21.38 -9.28
CA ILE A 145 13.26 22.26 -8.80
C ILE A 145 13.83 23.66 -8.57
N ILE A 146 14.95 23.79 -7.85
CA ILE A 146 15.62 25.07 -7.56
C ILE A 146 16.02 25.78 -8.86
N ALA A 147 16.66 25.07 -9.79
CA ALA A 147 17.05 25.65 -11.06
C ALA A 147 15.86 26.16 -11.90
N ALA A 148 14.72 25.47 -11.84
CA ALA A 148 13.50 25.92 -12.52
C ALA A 148 12.89 27.16 -11.84
N GLU A 149 12.93 27.26 -10.51
CA GLU A 149 12.50 28.46 -9.77
C GLU A 149 13.39 29.67 -10.11
N GLU A 150 14.72 29.51 -10.11
CA GLU A 150 15.67 30.58 -10.48
C GLU A 150 15.43 31.08 -11.91
N ALA A 151 15.09 30.17 -12.83
CA ALA A 151 14.71 30.50 -14.19
C ALA A 151 13.29 31.05 -14.32
N LYS A 152 12.51 31.15 -13.23
CA LYS A 152 11.08 31.50 -13.20
C LYS A 152 10.20 30.60 -14.08
N ASP A 153 10.63 29.37 -14.30
CA ASP A 153 9.90 28.33 -15.04
C ASP A 153 9.04 27.51 -14.08
N VAL A 154 7.91 28.09 -13.67
CA VAL A 154 6.97 27.47 -12.72
C VAL A 154 6.42 26.15 -13.24
N VAL A 155 6.16 26.07 -14.57
CA VAL A 155 5.65 24.83 -15.18
C VAL A 155 6.63 23.69 -15.01
N LYS A 156 7.91 23.94 -15.29
CA LYS A 156 8.97 22.94 -15.11
C LYS A 156 9.14 22.54 -13.64
N ALA A 157 9.12 23.51 -12.72
CA ALA A 157 9.21 23.22 -11.28
C ALA A 157 8.07 22.31 -10.82
N CYS A 158 6.82 22.65 -11.18
CA CYS A 158 5.65 21.83 -10.87
C CYS A 158 5.68 20.45 -11.54
N PHE A 159 6.18 20.34 -12.76
CA PHE A 159 6.33 19.06 -13.46
C PHE A 159 7.34 18.15 -12.74
N VAL A 160 8.53 18.69 -12.40
CA VAL A 160 9.53 17.93 -11.64
C VAL A 160 8.98 17.49 -10.29
N LEU A 161 8.30 18.37 -9.56
CA LEU A 161 7.65 18.04 -8.30
C LEU A 161 6.64 16.89 -8.48
N SER A 162 5.75 16.98 -9.46
CA SER A 162 4.71 15.98 -9.69
C SER A 162 5.28 14.61 -10.00
N THR A 163 6.36 14.55 -10.80
CA THR A 163 7.05 13.29 -11.12
C THR A 163 7.92 12.77 -9.97
N THR A 164 8.31 13.63 -9.02
CA THR A 164 9.12 13.27 -7.85
C THR A 164 8.26 12.88 -6.65
N SER A 165 6.97 13.23 -6.63
CA SER A 165 6.10 13.05 -5.46
C SER A 165 6.08 11.62 -4.91
N TRP A 166 6.10 10.63 -5.81
CA TRP A 166 6.18 9.22 -5.40
C TRP A 166 7.50 8.90 -4.68
N LYS A 167 8.62 9.41 -5.21
CA LYS A 167 9.93 9.21 -4.58
C LYS A 167 10.05 9.92 -3.23
N ILE A 168 9.38 11.05 -3.05
CA ILE A 168 9.26 11.72 -1.75
C ILE A 168 8.54 10.80 -0.76
N LEU A 169 7.42 10.21 -1.15
CA LEU A 169 6.69 9.26 -0.31
C LEU A 169 7.57 8.04 0.02
N GLU A 170 8.21 7.41 -0.95
CA GLU A 170 9.15 6.30 -0.69
C GLU A 170 10.20 6.69 0.37
N GLY A 171 10.75 7.90 0.27
CA GLY A 171 11.70 8.40 1.25
C GLY A 171 11.13 8.51 2.65
N ILE A 172 9.90 8.99 2.81
CA ILE A 172 9.22 9.07 4.10
C ILE A 172 9.05 7.68 4.72
N TRP A 173 8.65 6.67 3.93
CA TRP A 173 8.56 5.28 4.40
C TRP A 173 9.92 4.73 4.80
N ALA A 174 10.95 4.98 3.99
CA ALA A 174 12.31 4.57 4.29
C ALA A 174 12.84 5.17 5.61
N VAL A 175 12.60 6.46 5.87
CA VAL A 175 12.92 7.13 7.14
C VAL A 175 12.26 6.44 8.33
N ASN A 176 11.06 5.88 8.15
CA ASN A 176 10.33 5.17 9.19
C ASN A 176 10.68 3.67 9.27
N ASN A 177 11.61 3.17 8.45
CA ASN A 177 11.93 1.75 8.34
C ASN A 177 10.68 0.89 8.11
N ARG A 178 9.83 1.33 7.19
CA ARG A 178 8.61 0.62 6.76
C ARG A 178 8.66 0.39 5.25
N PRO A 179 8.16 -0.75 4.76
CA PRO A 179 8.02 -0.95 3.33
C PRO A 179 6.99 0.04 2.77
N MET A 180 7.20 0.50 1.53
CA MET A 180 6.22 1.34 0.85
C MET A 180 4.95 0.54 0.56
N PRO A 181 3.74 0.99 0.98
CA PRO A 181 2.51 0.29 0.69
C PRO A 181 2.10 0.41 -0.79
N PRO A 182 1.15 -0.42 -1.27
CA PRO A 182 0.53 -0.23 -2.57
C PRO A 182 -0.11 1.15 -2.71
N ILE A 183 -0.11 1.71 -3.94
CA ILE A 183 -0.55 3.08 -4.22
C ILE A 183 -1.95 3.41 -3.65
N GLY A 184 -2.89 2.48 -3.74
CA GLY A 184 -4.26 2.65 -3.24
C GLY A 184 -4.39 2.74 -1.71
N SER A 185 -3.31 2.51 -0.96
CA SER A 185 -3.33 2.52 0.51
C SER A 185 -2.29 3.47 1.13
N VAL A 186 -1.49 4.16 0.31
CA VAL A 186 -0.44 5.06 0.79
C VAL A 186 -0.99 6.12 1.75
N LEU A 187 -2.02 6.86 1.36
CA LEU A 187 -2.59 7.91 2.20
C LEU A 187 -3.25 7.38 3.47
N TYR A 188 -3.78 6.15 3.41
CA TYR A 188 -4.29 5.47 4.60
C TYR A 188 -3.19 5.22 5.63
N TYR A 189 -2.08 4.62 5.20
CA TYR A 189 -1.00 4.25 6.11
C TYR A 189 -0.09 5.41 6.51
N LEU A 190 -0.08 6.49 5.74
CA LEU A 190 0.73 7.67 6.04
C LEU A 190 0.48 8.19 7.47
N ARG A 191 -0.78 8.20 7.90
CA ARG A 191 -1.19 8.66 9.25
C ARG A 191 -0.70 7.80 10.41
N PHE A 192 -0.14 6.62 10.14
CA PHE A 192 0.40 5.71 11.16
C PHE A 192 1.93 5.73 11.21
N LEU A 193 2.57 6.62 10.46
CA LEU A 193 4.01 6.81 10.54
C LEU A 193 4.36 7.79 11.66
N ASP A 194 5.41 7.46 12.43
CA ASP A 194 5.85 8.27 13.58
C ASP A 194 6.57 9.55 13.15
N LYS A 195 7.28 9.49 12.01
CA LYS A 195 8.14 10.58 11.54
C LYS A 195 7.62 11.06 10.19
N ILE A 196 6.84 12.13 10.21
CA ILE A 196 6.29 12.74 8.99
C ILE A 196 6.27 14.27 9.11
N PRO A 197 6.57 15.00 8.04
CA PRO A 197 6.32 16.43 7.92
C PRO A 197 4.87 16.67 7.44
N ASP A 198 3.88 16.40 8.29
CA ASP A 198 2.45 16.27 7.94
C ASP A 198 1.87 17.54 7.30
N LYS A 199 2.22 18.70 7.86
CA LYS A 199 1.77 20.00 7.32
C LYS A 199 2.28 20.22 5.89
N GLU A 200 3.54 19.94 5.66
CA GLU A 200 4.19 20.11 4.36
C GLU A 200 3.67 19.10 3.34
N ILE A 201 3.38 17.87 3.75
CA ILE A 201 2.78 16.85 2.86
C ILE A 201 1.42 17.34 2.35
N THR A 202 0.56 17.82 3.26
CA THR A 202 -0.75 18.35 2.87
C THR A 202 -0.59 19.52 1.91
N SER A 203 0.28 20.49 2.21
CA SER A 203 0.53 21.65 1.36
C SER A 203 1.12 21.26 -0.01
N MET A 204 2.01 20.26 -0.07
CA MET A 204 2.58 19.75 -1.32
C MET A 204 1.50 19.23 -2.28
N PHE A 205 0.44 18.59 -1.77
CA PHE A 205 -0.60 18.02 -2.61
C PHE A 205 -1.72 19.01 -2.99
N ILE A 206 -2.13 19.88 -2.08
CA ILE A 206 -3.32 20.74 -2.28
C ILE A 206 -3.04 22.25 -2.19
N GLY A 207 -1.81 22.68 -1.95
CA GLY A 207 -1.41 24.09 -1.95
C GLY A 207 -1.42 24.73 -3.35
N ASN A 208 -1.29 26.06 -3.41
CA ASN A 208 -0.97 26.74 -4.66
C ASN A 208 0.45 26.37 -5.15
N GLU A 209 0.82 26.78 -6.35
CA GLU A 209 2.10 26.37 -6.96
C GLU A 209 3.32 26.74 -6.10
N LYS A 210 3.32 27.91 -5.48
CA LYS A 210 4.42 28.37 -4.60
C LYS A 210 4.49 27.54 -3.32
N ASP A 211 3.35 27.33 -2.67
CA ASP A 211 3.28 26.57 -1.42
C ASP A 211 3.66 25.10 -1.65
N ARG A 212 3.24 24.53 -2.78
CA ARG A 212 3.59 23.16 -3.16
C ARG A 212 5.08 22.97 -3.35
N ILE A 213 5.72 23.88 -4.07
CA ILE A 213 7.16 23.84 -4.35
C ILE A 213 7.96 24.02 -3.06
N GLU A 214 7.59 24.99 -2.23
CA GLU A 214 8.28 25.25 -0.96
C GLU A 214 8.15 24.06 -0.01
N SER A 215 6.95 23.50 0.15
CA SER A 215 6.72 22.33 0.97
C SER A 215 7.49 21.11 0.48
N ALA A 216 7.56 20.91 -0.84
CA ALA A 216 8.36 19.82 -1.41
C ALA A 216 9.85 19.96 -1.10
N LYS A 217 10.41 21.16 -1.20
CA LYS A 217 11.82 21.43 -0.85
C LYS A 217 12.12 21.10 0.62
N ILE A 218 11.20 21.48 1.52
CA ILE A 218 11.31 21.17 2.95
C ILE A 218 11.27 19.66 3.19
N ILE A 219 10.29 18.96 2.60
CA ILE A 219 10.17 17.50 2.77
C ILE A 219 11.39 16.78 2.20
N ILE A 220 11.83 17.16 1.01
CA ILE A 220 13.00 16.55 0.35
C ILE A 220 14.24 16.73 1.23
N GLY A 221 14.52 17.97 1.69
CA GLY A 221 15.66 18.26 2.55
C GLY A 221 15.63 17.43 3.83
N TRP A 222 14.50 17.44 4.54
CA TRP A 222 14.29 16.63 5.74
C TRP A 222 14.52 15.14 5.50
N THR A 223 13.96 14.60 4.39
CA THR A 223 14.09 13.18 4.05
C THR A 223 15.55 12.81 3.81
N ILE A 224 16.27 13.60 3.01
CA ILE A 224 17.69 13.37 2.71
C ILE A 224 18.52 13.34 3.99
N ASP A 225 18.32 14.32 4.87
CA ASP A 225 19.07 14.42 6.14
C ASP A 225 18.81 13.20 7.04
N CYS A 226 17.55 12.74 7.13
CA CYS A 226 17.19 11.56 7.90
C CYS A 226 17.81 10.29 7.32
N LEU A 227 17.73 10.08 6.00
CA LEU A 227 18.27 8.90 5.33
C LEU A 227 19.80 8.83 5.42
N LYS A 228 20.50 9.95 5.26
CA LYS A 228 21.97 10.03 5.41
C LYS A 228 22.42 9.66 6.82
N LYS A 229 21.74 10.16 7.85
CA LYS A 229 22.02 9.82 9.26
C LYS A 229 21.83 8.34 9.52
N GLN A 230 20.74 7.75 9.03
CA GLN A 230 20.43 6.32 9.24
C GLN A 230 21.36 5.39 8.47
N SER A 231 21.77 5.74 7.25
CA SER A 231 22.66 4.92 6.43
C SER A 231 24.10 4.94 6.92
N SER A 232 24.49 5.98 7.68
CA SER A 232 25.84 6.12 8.28
C SER A 232 25.99 5.40 9.63
N SER A 233 24.87 5.02 10.25
CA SER A 233 24.81 4.23 11.50
C SER A 233 24.79 2.73 11.21
#